data_5b16c823c7a60df88972fb79646d706e
#
_entry.id   5b16c823c7a60df88972fb79646d706e
#
_cell.length_a   1.000
_cell.length_b   1.000
_cell.length_c   1.000
_cell.angle_alpha   90.00
_cell.angle_beta   90.00
_cell.angle_gamma   90.00
#
_symmetry.space_group_name_H-M   'P 1'
#
loop_
_entity.id
_entity.type
_entity.pdbx_description
1 polymer ?
#
loop_
_entity_poly.entity_id
_entity_poly.type
_entity_poly.pdbx_seq_one_letter_code
_entity_poly.pdbx_strand_id
1 'polypeptide(L)'
;MLFRSGEVGRAVGHELARLAGKHQVLCVTHLPQVASLAHNHFIVSKSQDDTSTTVEIAPIHPHRESRLAELARMLGDRNSASARAHAAELLP
;
A
#
# COMPACT_ATOMS: atom_id res chain seq x y z
N MET A 1 23.25 14.00 3.12
CA MET A 1 22.41 13.58 1.99
C MET A 1 20.99 13.37 2.47
N LEU A 2 20.04 13.99 1.83
CA LEU A 2 18.62 13.82 2.14
C LEU A 2 18.05 12.73 1.27
N PHE A 3 17.58 11.66 1.90
CA PHE A 3 16.83 10.61 1.21
C PHE A 3 15.36 10.96 1.22
N ARG A 4 14.75 10.93 0.06
CA ARG A 4 13.29 11.00 -0.02
C ARG A 4 12.75 9.61 0.33
N SER A 5 11.84 9.56 1.30
CA SER A 5 11.25 8.29 1.75
C SER A 5 10.60 7.52 0.60
N GLY A 6 10.06 8.23 -0.41
CA GLY A 6 9.49 7.60 -1.60
C GLY A 6 10.50 6.83 -2.44
N GLU A 7 11.71 7.37 -2.59
CA GLU A 7 12.78 6.69 -3.33
C GLU A 7 13.27 5.46 -2.61
N VAL A 8 13.45 5.57 -1.28
CA VAL A 8 13.85 4.44 -0.45
C VAL A 8 12.76 3.39 -0.43
N GLY A 9 11.50 3.79 -0.26
CA GLY A 9 10.37 2.87 -0.26
C GLY A 9 10.24 2.11 -1.57
N ARG A 10 10.44 2.78 -2.70
CA ARG A 10 10.39 2.13 -4.01
C ARG A 10 11.50 1.10 -4.16
N ALA A 11 12.72 1.43 -3.74
CA ALA A 11 13.84 0.50 -3.78
C ALA A 11 13.60 -0.71 -2.89
N VAL A 12 13.07 -0.51 -1.68
CA VAL A 12 12.70 -1.59 -0.77
C VAL A 12 11.59 -2.45 -1.38
N GLY A 13 10.58 -1.84 -1.95
CA GLY A 13 9.47 -2.54 -2.60
C GLY A 13 9.95 -3.44 -3.74
N HIS A 14 10.82 -2.94 -4.59
CA HIS A 14 11.39 -3.75 -5.69
C HIS A 14 12.20 -4.93 -5.15
N GLU A 15 12.97 -4.72 -4.09
CA GLU A 15 13.75 -5.80 -3.49
C GLU A 15 12.86 -6.87 -2.86
N LEU A 16 11.79 -6.47 -2.19
CA LEU A 16 10.82 -7.41 -1.63
C LEU A 16 10.11 -8.19 -2.74
N ALA A 17 9.74 -7.52 -3.82
CA ALA A 17 9.10 -8.18 -4.96
C ALA A 17 10.05 -9.21 -5.61
N ARG A 18 11.33 -8.90 -5.68
CA ARG A 18 12.35 -9.83 -6.18
C ARG A 18 12.44 -11.06 -5.28
N LEU A 19 12.48 -10.88 -3.97
CA LEU A 19 12.51 -11.99 -3.01
C LEU A 19 11.26 -12.85 -3.10
N ALA A 20 10.11 -12.25 -3.35
CA ALA A 20 8.84 -12.94 -3.45
C ALA A 20 8.77 -13.94 -4.62
N GLY A 21 9.70 -13.85 -5.57
CA GLY A 21 9.80 -14.83 -6.65
C GLY A 21 10.20 -16.22 -6.16
N LYS A 22 10.86 -16.32 -5.01
CA LYS A 22 11.34 -17.60 -4.45
C LYS A 22 10.91 -17.82 -3.00
N HIS A 23 10.32 -16.82 -2.37
CA HIS A 23 9.93 -16.86 -0.97
C HIS A 23 8.54 -16.30 -0.81
N GLN A 24 7.87 -16.69 0.29
CA GLN A 24 6.69 -15.98 0.73
C GLN A 24 7.15 -14.77 1.53
N VAL A 25 6.74 -13.58 1.10
CA VAL A 25 7.10 -12.33 1.77
C VAL A 25 5.85 -11.68 2.32
N LEU A 26 5.83 -11.41 3.61
CA LEU A 26 4.78 -10.66 4.27
C LEU A 26 5.36 -9.35 4.76
N CYS A 27 4.80 -8.24 4.31
CA CYS A 27 5.26 -6.91 4.66
C CYS A 27 4.12 -6.07 5.22
N VAL A 28 4.35 -5.43 6.37
CA VAL A 28 3.42 -4.45 6.93
C VAL A 28 4.04 -3.08 6.73
N THR A 29 3.34 -2.21 6.03
CA THR A 29 3.89 -0.91 5.67
C THR A 29 2.80 0.16 5.60
N HIS A 30 3.20 1.41 5.80
CA HIS A 30 2.35 2.58 5.53
C HIS A 30 2.78 3.28 4.23
N LEU A 31 3.75 2.74 3.52
CA LEU A 31 4.31 3.36 2.33
C LEU A 31 3.64 2.84 1.05
N PRO A 32 2.93 3.69 0.31
CA PRO A 32 2.31 3.27 -0.94
C PRO A 32 3.32 2.79 -1.99
N GLN A 33 4.54 3.29 -1.95
CA GLN A 33 5.61 2.87 -2.85
C GLN A 33 5.98 1.40 -2.66
N VAL A 34 5.85 0.88 -1.44
CA VAL A 34 6.05 -0.54 -1.15
C VAL A 34 4.79 -1.33 -1.49
N ALA A 35 3.64 -0.87 -1.00
CA ALA A 35 2.37 -1.56 -1.17
C ALA A 35 1.99 -1.75 -2.65
N SER A 36 2.35 -0.79 -3.51
CA SER A 36 2.01 -0.82 -4.93
C SER A 36 2.61 -2.02 -5.67
N LEU A 37 3.69 -2.58 -5.15
CA LEU A 37 4.41 -3.70 -5.77
C LEU A 37 3.99 -5.06 -5.22
N ALA A 38 3.04 -5.10 -4.30
CA ALA A 38 2.55 -6.35 -3.72
C ALA A 38 1.71 -7.13 -4.75
N HIS A 39 1.86 -8.45 -4.75
CA HIS A 39 0.99 -9.33 -5.53
C HIS A 39 -0.39 -9.42 -4.89
N ASN A 40 -0.42 -9.41 -3.56
CA ASN A 40 -1.65 -9.41 -2.78
C ASN A 40 -1.58 -8.27 -1.77
N HIS A 41 -2.63 -7.47 -1.70
CA HIS A 41 -2.68 -6.32 -0.81
C HIS A 41 -3.86 -6.49 0.15
N PHE A 42 -3.57 -6.38 1.45
CA PHE A 42 -4.59 -6.43 2.50
C PHE A 42 -4.66 -5.08 3.18
N ILE A 43 -5.87 -4.67 3.52
CA ILE A 43 -6.09 -3.46 4.31
C ILE A 43 -6.30 -3.86 5.75
N VAL A 44 -5.58 -3.21 6.67
CA VAL A 44 -5.78 -3.34 8.10
C VAL A 44 -6.60 -2.14 8.55
N SER A 45 -7.77 -2.39 9.11
CA SER A 45 -8.67 -1.37 9.62
C SER A 45 -8.86 -1.56 11.11
N LYS A 46 -8.85 -0.44 11.84
CA LYS A 46 -9.05 -0.43 13.27
C LYS A 46 -10.30 0.38 13.61
N SER A 47 -11.22 -0.25 14.32
CA SER A 47 -12.44 0.38 14.81
C SER A 47 -12.38 0.41 16.34
N GLN A 48 -12.65 1.56 16.92
CA GLN A 48 -12.56 1.75 18.37
C GLN A 48 -13.84 2.40 18.88
N ASP A 49 -14.46 1.79 19.89
CA ASP A 49 -15.58 2.37 20.61
C ASP A 49 -15.22 2.49 22.10
N ASP A 50 -16.20 2.92 22.94
CA ASP A 50 -15.97 3.16 24.37
C ASP A 50 -15.62 1.89 25.16
N THR A 51 -15.93 0.71 24.64
CA THR A 51 -15.78 -0.56 25.33
C THR A 51 -14.84 -1.54 24.67
N SER A 52 -14.53 -1.36 23.39
CA SER A 52 -13.72 -2.35 22.65
C SER A 52 -12.97 -1.73 21.48
N THR A 53 -11.92 -2.44 21.07
CA THR A 53 -11.18 -2.16 19.85
C THR A 53 -11.27 -3.38 18.95
N THR A 54 -11.66 -3.16 17.70
CA THR A 54 -11.75 -4.22 16.71
C THR A 54 -10.77 -3.96 15.59
N VAL A 55 -10.03 -4.99 15.18
CA VAL A 55 -9.11 -4.93 14.04
C VAL A 55 -9.64 -5.87 12.96
N GLU A 56 -9.75 -5.37 11.75
CA GLU A 56 -10.10 -6.17 10.58
C GLU A 56 -8.95 -6.18 9.60
N ILE A 57 -8.72 -7.35 8.99
CA ILE A 57 -7.76 -7.51 7.89
C ILE A 57 -8.54 -8.07 6.72
N ALA A 58 -8.59 -7.34 5.63
CA ALA A 58 -9.35 -7.74 4.46
C ALA A 58 -8.52 -7.60 3.18
N PRO A 59 -8.60 -8.59 2.27
CA PRO A 59 -7.94 -8.46 0.99
C PRO A 59 -8.62 -7.38 0.14
N ILE A 60 -7.81 -6.60 -0.58
CA ILE A 60 -8.34 -5.67 -1.56
C ILE A 60 -8.78 -6.45 -2.79
N HIS A 61 -9.92 -6.07 -3.35
CA HIS A 61 -10.38 -6.62 -4.60
C HIS A 61 -9.29 -6.44 -5.67
N PRO A 62 -9.03 -7.46 -6.53
CA PRO A 62 -7.93 -7.41 -7.49
C PRO A 62 -8.09 -6.38 -8.61
N HIS A 63 -9.25 -5.71 -8.72
CA HIS A 63 -9.43 -4.66 -9.70
C HIS A 63 -8.47 -3.50 -9.47
N ARG A 64 -7.90 -3.01 -10.58
CA ARG A 64 -6.98 -1.88 -10.55
C ARG A 64 -7.58 -0.66 -9.84
N GLU A 65 -8.86 -0.39 -10.05
CA GLU A 65 -9.53 0.76 -9.42
C GLU A 65 -9.54 0.65 -7.89
N SER A 66 -9.76 -0.53 -7.34
CA SER A 66 -9.74 -0.76 -5.89
C SER A 66 -8.34 -0.53 -5.32
N ARG A 67 -7.32 -1.02 -6.00
CA ARG A 67 -5.93 -0.82 -5.59
C ARG A 67 -5.52 0.65 -5.71
N LEU A 68 -5.93 1.31 -6.79
CA LEU A 68 -5.64 2.72 -7.01
C LEU A 68 -6.27 3.58 -5.92
N ALA A 69 -7.52 3.31 -5.56
CA ALA A 69 -8.22 4.03 -4.50
C ALA A 69 -7.51 3.89 -3.16
N GLU A 70 -7.05 2.68 -2.80
CA GLU A 70 -6.33 2.47 -1.55
C GLU A 70 -4.96 3.16 -1.55
N LEU A 71 -4.22 3.06 -2.63
CA LEU A 71 -2.93 3.75 -2.73
C LEU A 71 -3.12 5.27 -2.66
N ALA A 72 -4.17 5.81 -3.28
CA ALA A 72 -4.49 7.23 -3.20
C ALA A 72 -4.82 7.63 -1.75
N ARG A 73 -5.56 6.79 -1.02
CA ARG A 73 -5.83 7.01 0.41
C ARG A 73 -4.53 7.06 1.21
N MET A 74 -3.60 6.15 0.94
CA MET A 74 -2.29 6.11 1.59
C MET A 74 -1.45 7.35 1.27
N LEU A 75 -1.64 7.94 0.09
CA LEU A 75 -0.97 9.18 -0.33
C LEU A 75 -1.64 10.44 0.24
N GLY A 76 -2.82 10.31 0.83
CA GLY A 76 -3.51 11.41 1.47
C GLY A 76 -5.03 11.37 1.35
N ASP A 77 -5.56 11.20 0.13
CA ASP A 77 -7.00 11.23 -0.10
C ASP A 77 -7.37 10.44 -1.34
N ARG A 78 -8.25 9.44 -1.17
CA ARG A 78 -8.74 8.59 -2.27
C ARG A 78 -9.49 9.37 -3.36
N ASN A 79 -9.99 10.55 -3.01
CA ASN A 79 -10.78 11.39 -3.93
C ASN A 79 -9.95 12.51 -4.56
N SER A 80 -8.70 12.69 -4.13
CA SER A 80 -7.82 13.71 -4.69
C SER A 80 -7.33 13.30 -6.08
N ALA A 81 -7.49 14.19 -7.05
CA ALA A 81 -7.02 13.93 -8.42
C ALA A 81 -5.50 13.73 -8.46
N SER A 82 -4.75 14.52 -7.69
CA SER A 82 -3.29 14.39 -7.65
C SER A 82 -2.84 13.10 -6.97
N ALA A 83 -3.50 12.69 -5.89
CA ALA A 83 -3.19 11.42 -5.22
C ALA A 83 -3.52 10.23 -6.13
N ARG A 84 -4.64 10.29 -6.85
CA ARG A 84 -5.02 9.24 -7.79
C ARG A 84 -4.05 9.14 -8.96
N ALA A 85 -3.62 10.26 -9.49
CA ALA A 85 -2.62 10.29 -10.57
C ALA A 85 -1.28 9.68 -10.09
N HIS A 86 -0.85 10.05 -8.88
CA HIS A 86 0.38 9.50 -8.30
C HIS A 86 0.23 7.99 -8.04
N ALA A 87 -0.91 7.57 -7.51
CA ALA A 87 -1.20 6.14 -7.30
C ALA A 87 -1.12 5.35 -8.62
N ALA A 88 -1.67 5.90 -9.69
CA ALA A 88 -1.63 5.27 -11.00
C ALA A 88 -0.19 5.08 -11.52
N GLU A 89 0.69 6.03 -11.22
CA GLU A 89 2.12 5.93 -11.58
C GLU A 89 2.83 4.85 -10.78
N LEU A 90 2.42 4.61 -9.54
CA LEU A 90 3.03 3.60 -8.68
C LEU A 90 2.64 2.17 -9.07
N LEU A 91 1.44 1.98 -9.57
CA LEU A 91 0.97 0.65 -9.96
C LEU A 91 1.70 0.17 -11.22
N PRO A 92 2.17 -1.09 -11.23
CA PRO A 92 2.79 -1.67 -12.40
C PRO A 92 1.80 -1.89 -13.54
#